data_52406390c87833a63e48500dab28e178
#
_entry.id   52406390c87833a63e48500dab28e178
#
_cell.length_a   1.000
_cell.length_b   1.000
_cell.length_c   1.000
_cell.angle_alpha   90.00
_cell.angle_beta   90.00
_cell.angle_gamma   90.00
#
_symmetry.space_group_name_H-M   'P 1'
#
loop_
_entity.id
_entity.type
_entity.pdbx_description
1 polymer ?
#
loop_
_entity_poly.entity_id
_entity_poly.type
_entity_poly.pdbx_seq_one_letter_code
_entity_poly.pdbx_strand_id
1 'polypeptide(L)'
;MTSTINPETLSGERIEELQQIAGDHMFMHAAQTNDWRGKLKVYTKGEGVWVETADGHRYLDAMAGLWYKSAGYGRTEIADAVYAQMTAIDSSPSGGATVPQVELAGKVAELYPDKGARSFFVSGGSEAVETAVKMAKKYSILNGKAGAFKVISRRYSYHGGTAMAVSLGGNAAADPMGPLMPGAIHVTNWNSYRLPYAGDPIDVAIKCANEFEEVIKHQGADTV
;
A
#
# COMPACT_ATOMS: atom_id res chain seq x y z
N MET A 1 11.59 21.24 -21.42
CA MET A 1 12.38 22.05 -20.48
C MET A 1 12.49 21.26 -19.20
N THR A 2 13.63 20.59 -18.96
CA THR A 2 13.91 19.92 -17.70
C THR A 2 14.33 20.98 -16.70
N SER A 3 13.43 21.46 -15.84
CA SER A 3 13.83 22.24 -14.69
C SER A 3 14.54 21.29 -13.72
N THR A 4 15.86 21.32 -13.72
CA THR A 4 16.62 20.82 -12.58
C THR A 4 16.13 21.56 -11.35
N ILE A 5 15.46 20.85 -10.45
CA ILE A 5 15.07 21.42 -9.16
C ILE A 5 16.37 21.70 -8.44
N ASN A 6 16.80 22.97 -8.44
CA ASN A 6 17.88 23.42 -7.57
C ASN A 6 17.32 23.32 -6.13
N PRO A 7 17.99 22.65 -5.19
CA PRO A 7 17.49 22.52 -3.82
C PRO A 7 17.57 23.82 -3.00
N GLU A 8 17.81 24.95 -3.63
CA GLU A 8 17.79 26.25 -2.99
C GLU A 8 16.35 26.64 -2.59
N THR A 9 16.23 27.35 -1.50
CA THR A 9 14.97 27.93 -1.00
C THR A 9 14.28 28.67 -2.12
N LEU A 10 13.05 28.30 -2.43
CA LEU A 10 12.28 28.99 -3.46
C LEU A 10 11.83 30.38 -2.95
N SER A 11 11.63 31.32 -3.87
CA SER A 11 11.05 32.60 -3.51
C SER A 11 9.60 32.42 -3.03
N GLY A 12 9.11 33.30 -2.16
CA GLY A 12 7.73 33.27 -1.68
C GLY A 12 6.72 33.27 -2.83
N GLU A 13 6.96 34.12 -3.85
CA GLU A 13 6.12 34.20 -5.07
C GLU A 13 6.05 32.84 -5.80
N ARG A 14 7.18 32.12 -5.91
CA ARG A 14 7.19 30.80 -6.56
C ARG A 14 6.46 29.75 -5.73
N ILE A 15 6.54 29.82 -4.41
CA ILE A 15 5.79 28.94 -3.51
C ILE A 15 4.30 29.16 -3.65
N GLU A 16 3.85 30.41 -3.67
CA GLU A 16 2.43 30.78 -3.88
C GLU A 16 1.92 30.30 -5.24
N GLU A 17 2.70 30.48 -6.30
CA GLU A 17 2.37 29.95 -7.63
C GLU A 17 2.19 28.41 -7.61
N LEU A 18 3.12 27.68 -6.98
CA LEU A 18 3.03 26.22 -6.86
C LEU A 18 1.83 25.78 -6.05
N GLN A 19 1.50 26.49 -4.97
CA GLN A 19 0.31 26.21 -4.17
C GLN A 19 -0.98 26.47 -4.94
N GLN A 20 -1.00 27.52 -5.78
CA GLN A 20 -2.15 27.82 -6.66
C GLN A 20 -2.32 26.73 -7.71
N ILE A 21 -1.24 26.32 -8.40
CA ILE A 21 -1.26 25.22 -9.38
C ILE A 21 -1.78 23.93 -8.72
N ALA A 22 -1.28 23.61 -7.52
CA ALA A 22 -1.73 22.43 -6.79
C ALA A 22 -3.23 22.54 -6.45
N GLY A 23 -3.67 23.69 -5.94
CA GLY A 23 -5.06 23.94 -5.59
C GLY A 23 -6.04 23.78 -6.76
N ASP A 24 -5.59 24.09 -7.98
CA ASP A 24 -6.42 24.04 -9.17
C ASP A 24 -6.37 22.69 -9.90
N HIS A 25 -5.27 21.93 -9.77
CA HIS A 25 -5.00 20.78 -10.64
C HIS A 25 -4.66 19.48 -9.89
N MET A 26 -4.62 19.46 -8.55
CA MET A 26 -4.27 18.26 -7.78
C MET A 26 -5.38 17.83 -6.84
N PHE A 27 -5.51 16.51 -6.69
CA PHE A 27 -6.17 15.89 -5.55
C PHE A 27 -5.12 15.24 -4.64
N MET A 28 -5.21 15.50 -3.35
CA MET A 28 -4.34 14.90 -2.35
C MET A 28 -4.97 13.63 -1.80
N HIS A 29 -4.13 12.60 -1.62
CA HIS A 29 -4.57 11.34 -1.03
C HIS A 29 -5.11 11.54 0.39
N ALA A 30 -6.29 10.98 0.67
CA ALA A 30 -6.95 11.01 1.99
C ALA A 30 -7.11 12.42 2.61
N ALA A 31 -7.20 13.48 1.80
CA ALA A 31 -7.35 14.84 2.27
C ALA A 31 -8.46 15.57 1.51
N GLN A 32 -9.21 16.41 2.22
CA GLN A 32 -10.18 17.29 1.59
C GLN A 32 -9.47 18.51 0.98
N THR A 33 -9.84 18.89 -0.22
CA THR A 33 -9.19 20.01 -0.95
C THR A 33 -9.18 21.31 -0.15
N ASN A 34 -10.27 21.62 0.57
CA ASN A 34 -10.37 22.83 1.37
C ASN A 34 -9.39 22.89 2.55
N ASP A 35 -8.88 21.75 3.02
CA ASP A 35 -7.96 21.70 4.16
C ASP A 35 -6.54 22.09 3.80
N TRP A 36 -6.13 21.89 2.56
CA TRP A 36 -4.76 22.12 2.10
C TRP A 36 -4.60 23.16 0.99
N ARG A 37 -5.67 23.54 0.29
CA ARG A 37 -5.61 24.57 -0.77
C ARG A 37 -5.01 25.86 -0.23
N GLY A 38 -3.98 26.39 -0.90
CA GLY A 38 -3.22 27.56 -0.47
C GLY A 38 -2.34 27.36 0.77
N LYS A 39 -2.25 26.14 1.31
CA LYS A 39 -1.45 25.79 2.50
C LYS A 39 -0.57 24.57 2.26
N LEU A 40 -0.54 24.06 1.03
CA LEU A 40 0.22 22.87 0.68
C LEU A 40 1.70 23.08 1.01
N LYS A 41 2.26 22.14 1.76
CA LYS A 41 3.71 22.11 2.00
C LYS A 41 4.39 21.59 0.74
N VAL A 42 5.21 22.41 0.12
CA VAL A 42 6.02 22.03 -1.03
C VAL A 42 7.38 21.57 -0.51
N TYR A 43 7.68 20.30 -0.64
CA TYR A 43 8.95 19.73 -0.21
C TYR A 43 9.99 19.80 -1.31
N THR A 44 11.22 20.19 -0.96
CA THR A 44 12.33 20.39 -1.92
C THR A 44 13.52 19.51 -1.61
N LYS A 45 13.71 19.08 -0.36
CA LYS A 45 14.86 18.29 0.07
C LYS A 45 14.48 17.22 1.09
N GLY A 46 15.23 16.13 1.10
CA GLY A 46 15.14 15.10 2.11
C GLY A 46 16.49 14.46 2.39
N GLU A 47 16.79 14.20 3.68
CA GLU A 47 18.03 13.56 4.12
C GLU A 47 17.76 12.70 5.35
N GLY A 48 18.07 11.41 5.28
CA GLY A 48 17.77 10.45 6.35
C GLY A 48 16.28 10.43 6.66
N VAL A 49 15.91 10.87 7.87
CA VAL A 49 14.50 10.95 8.32
C VAL A 49 13.92 12.36 8.23
N TRP A 50 14.66 13.30 7.71
CA TRP A 50 14.29 14.70 7.65
C TRP A 50 13.86 15.12 6.25
N VAL A 51 12.85 15.96 6.19
CA VAL A 51 12.40 16.61 4.96
C VAL A 51 12.37 18.13 5.17
N GLU A 52 12.60 18.89 4.10
CA GLU A 52 12.62 20.34 4.10
C GLU A 52 11.64 20.88 3.09
N THR A 53 10.87 21.86 3.50
CA THR A 53 9.93 22.57 2.63
C THR A 53 10.60 23.72 1.89
N ALA A 54 9.98 24.16 0.83
CA ALA A 54 10.46 25.23 -0.04
C ALA A 54 10.70 26.58 0.70
N ASP A 55 10.01 26.79 1.81
CA ASP A 55 10.18 27.94 2.71
C ASP A 55 11.27 27.73 3.76
N GLY A 56 12.03 26.64 3.69
CA GLY A 56 13.18 26.35 4.56
C GLY A 56 12.83 25.68 5.89
N HIS A 57 11.56 25.34 6.15
CA HIS A 57 11.21 24.62 7.37
C HIS A 57 11.59 23.16 7.29
N ARG A 58 12.15 22.64 8.37
CA ARG A 58 12.60 21.24 8.47
C ARG A 58 11.65 20.44 9.38
N TYR A 59 11.24 19.26 8.88
CA TYR A 59 10.34 18.35 9.59
C TYR A 59 10.93 16.96 9.68
N LEU A 60 10.70 16.29 10.81
CA LEU A 60 10.94 14.85 10.94
C LEU A 60 9.77 14.10 10.27
N ASP A 61 10.09 13.26 9.29
CA ASP A 61 9.08 12.43 8.64
C ASP A 61 8.88 11.11 9.41
N ALA A 62 8.01 11.15 10.41
CA ALA A 62 7.65 9.98 11.20
C ALA A 62 6.77 8.97 10.44
N MET A 63 6.29 9.31 9.25
CA MET A 63 5.48 8.43 8.39
C MET A 63 6.31 7.70 7.33
N ALA A 64 7.62 7.97 7.25
CA ALA A 64 8.49 7.40 6.22
C ALA A 64 7.91 7.53 4.81
N GLY A 65 7.45 8.72 4.44
CA GLY A 65 6.82 9.02 3.16
C GLY A 65 5.53 8.26 2.90
N LEU A 66 4.79 7.86 3.89
CA LEU A 66 3.67 6.90 3.88
C LEU A 66 4.15 5.44 3.71
N TRP A 67 5.11 5.03 4.58
CA TRP A 67 5.62 3.65 4.78
C TRP A 67 6.51 3.09 3.66
N TYR A 68 7.07 3.92 2.80
CA TYR A 68 7.95 3.44 1.72
C TYR A 68 9.36 4.03 1.75
N LYS A 69 9.70 4.89 2.71
CA LYS A 69 11.03 5.49 2.88
C LYS A 69 11.84 4.86 4.02
N SER A 70 11.73 3.54 4.21
CA SER A 70 12.46 2.81 5.26
C SER A 70 13.99 2.94 5.16
N ALA A 71 14.52 3.14 3.95
CA ALA A 71 15.95 3.41 3.72
C ALA A 71 16.35 4.87 3.98
N GLY A 72 15.39 5.76 4.23
CA GLY A 72 15.61 7.20 4.36
C GLY A 72 15.65 7.95 3.03
N TYR A 73 15.73 9.27 3.15
CA TYR A 73 15.86 10.20 2.02
C TYR A 73 17.33 10.43 1.66
N GLY A 74 17.60 10.93 0.46
CA GLY A 74 18.93 11.37 0.02
C GLY A 74 19.92 10.24 -0.22
N ARG A 75 19.47 8.99 -0.44
CA ARG A 75 20.31 7.82 -0.69
C ARG A 75 20.83 7.85 -2.13
N THR A 76 22.00 8.46 -2.33
CA THR A 76 22.61 8.64 -3.65
C THR A 76 22.98 7.31 -4.29
N GLU A 77 23.42 6.32 -3.52
CA GLU A 77 23.76 4.99 -4.03
C GLU A 77 22.53 4.26 -4.65
N ILE A 78 21.32 4.55 -4.15
CA ILE A 78 20.09 4.03 -4.77
C ILE A 78 19.79 4.79 -6.06
N ALA A 79 19.92 6.11 -6.04
CA ALA A 79 19.70 6.94 -7.22
C ALA A 79 20.66 6.59 -8.35
N ASP A 80 21.95 6.38 -8.04
CA ASP A 80 22.99 6.00 -9.00
C ASP A 80 22.69 4.62 -9.64
N ALA A 81 22.29 3.65 -8.81
CA ALA A 81 21.90 2.33 -9.32
C ALA A 81 20.65 2.39 -10.22
N VAL A 82 19.65 3.21 -9.86
CA VAL A 82 18.47 3.43 -10.70
C VAL A 82 18.85 4.11 -12.01
N TYR A 83 19.69 5.15 -11.96
CA TYR A 83 20.14 5.84 -13.15
C TYR A 83 20.91 4.90 -14.10
N ALA A 84 21.84 4.12 -13.59
CA ALA A 84 22.60 3.15 -14.38
C ALA A 84 21.69 2.10 -15.04
N GLN A 85 20.69 1.60 -14.30
CA GLN A 85 19.74 0.63 -14.84
C GLN A 85 18.83 1.24 -15.91
N MET A 86 18.32 2.44 -15.68
CA MET A 86 17.43 3.13 -16.64
C MET A 86 18.15 3.51 -17.93
N THR A 87 19.44 3.82 -17.88
CA THR A 87 20.25 4.11 -19.08
C THR A 87 20.65 2.86 -19.85
N ALA A 88 20.71 1.70 -19.19
CA ALA A 88 21.00 0.43 -19.84
C ALA A 88 19.72 -0.20 -20.44
N ILE A 89 18.71 -0.39 -19.61
CA ILE A 89 17.38 -0.85 -19.98
C ILE A 89 16.40 -0.51 -18.85
N ASP A 90 15.39 0.29 -19.13
CA ASP A 90 14.40 0.77 -18.17
C ASP A 90 13.27 -0.23 -17.91
N SER A 91 12.96 -1.08 -18.88
CA SER A 91 11.87 -2.05 -18.82
C SER A 91 12.22 -3.33 -19.57
N SER A 92 11.64 -4.45 -19.15
CA SER A 92 11.79 -5.72 -19.87
C SER A 92 10.76 -5.84 -21.00
N PRO A 93 11.13 -6.32 -22.19
CA PRO A 93 10.17 -6.73 -23.21
C PRO A 93 9.22 -7.83 -22.68
N SER A 94 8.05 -7.94 -23.29
CA SER A 94 7.08 -8.98 -22.93
C SER A 94 7.70 -10.37 -22.98
N GLY A 95 7.50 -11.15 -21.93
CA GLY A 95 8.05 -12.51 -21.80
C GLY A 95 9.49 -12.58 -21.31
N GLY A 96 10.12 -11.43 -20.99
CA GLY A 96 11.46 -11.34 -20.41
C GLY A 96 11.48 -10.77 -19.00
N ALA A 97 12.68 -10.68 -18.43
CA ALA A 97 12.95 -10.02 -17.16
C ALA A 97 14.32 -9.33 -17.20
N THR A 98 14.49 -8.25 -16.45
CA THR A 98 15.79 -7.60 -16.27
C THR A 98 16.62 -8.30 -15.19
N VAL A 99 17.94 -8.12 -15.23
CA VAL A 99 18.85 -8.72 -14.24
C VAL A 99 18.46 -8.38 -12.80
N PRO A 100 18.22 -7.09 -12.42
CA PRO A 100 17.83 -6.75 -11.06
C PRO A 100 16.50 -7.40 -10.63
N GLN A 101 15.56 -7.58 -11.53
CA GLN A 101 14.29 -8.24 -11.25
C GLN A 101 14.48 -9.71 -10.86
N VAL A 102 15.33 -10.44 -11.59
CA VAL A 102 15.63 -11.84 -11.30
C VAL A 102 16.40 -11.99 -9.99
N GLU A 103 17.43 -11.16 -9.79
CA GLU A 103 18.22 -11.15 -8.56
C GLU A 103 17.37 -10.81 -7.33
N LEU A 104 16.47 -9.83 -7.44
CA LEU A 104 15.57 -9.48 -6.35
C LEU A 104 14.61 -10.64 -6.01
N ALA A 105 14.10 -11.35 -7.01
CA ALA A 105 13.25 -12.52 -6.78
C ALA A 105 13.99 -13.60 -5.97
N GLY A 106 15.27 -13.86 -6.30
CA GLY A 106 16.13 -14.78 -5.54
C GLY A 106 16.33 -14.33 -4.09
N LYS A 107 16.69 -13.06 -3.87
CA LYS A 107 16.89 -12.50 -2.52
C LYS A 107 15.61 -12.55 -1.67
N VAL A 108 14.47 -12.25 -2.24
CA VAL A 108 13.18 -12.33 -1.54
C VAL A 108 12.87 -13.78 -1.15
N ALA A 109 13.11 -14.75 -2.06
CA ALA A 109 12.90 -16.17 -1.76
C ALA A 109 13.83 -16.70 -0.64
N GLU A 110 15.07 -16.19 -0.56
CA GLU A 110 15.99 -16.52 0.55
C GLU A 110 15.49 -16.04 1.91
N LEU A 111 14.83 -14.90 1.97
CA LEU A 111 14.28 -14.32 3.20
C LEU A 111 12.93 -14.95 3.60
N TYR A 112 12.22 -15.56 2.65
CA TYR A 112 10.91 -16.13 2.90
C TYR A 112 11.03 -17.50 3.60
N PRO A 113 10.12 -17.84 4.54
CA PRO A 113 10.17 -19.13 5.25
C PRO A 113 10.14 -20.35 4.32
N ASP A 114 9.29 -20.30 3.28
CA ASP A 114 9.23 -21.35 2.25
C ASP A 114 10.25 -21.05 1.14
N LYS A 115 11.24 -21.91 1.00
CA LYS A 115 12.30 -21.79 -0.01
C LYS A 115 11.82 -22.03 -1.45
N GLY A 116 10.61 -22.57 -1.63
CA GLY A 116 9.93 -22.68 -2.91
C GLY A 116 9.14 -21.42 -3.32
N ALA A 117 9.15 -20.38 -2.50
CA ALA A 117 8.41 -19.14 -2.76
C ALA A 117 8.83 -18.49 -4.08
N ARG A 118 7.86 -17.90 -4.77
CA ARG A 118 8.06 -17.17 -6.03
C ARG A 118 7.48 -15.77 -5.90
N SER A 119 8.19 -14.80 -6.46
CA SER A 119 7.76 -13.40 -6.46
C SER A 119 7.01 -13.06 -7.73
N PHE A 120 5.91 -12.33 -7.58
CA PHE A 120 5.21 -11.66 -8.67
C PHE A 120 5.25 -10.16 -8.41
N PHE A 121 6.01 -9.43 -9.22
CA PHE A 121 6.21 -7.99 -9.04
C PHE A 121 5.05 -7.20 -9.64
N VAL A 122 4.60 -6.19 -8.91
CA VAL A 122 3.52 -5.27 -9.27
C VAL A 122 3.92 -3.85 -8.89
N SER A 123 3.15 -2.85 -9.33
CA SER A 123 3.49 -1.44 -9.12
C SER A 123 3.10 -0.91 -7.73
N GLY A 124 2.23 -1.60 -6.99
CA GLY A 124 1.79 -1.15 -5.68
C GLY A 124 1.09 -2.21 -4.84
N GLY A 125 0.86 -1.90 -3.55
CA GLY A 125 0.24 -2.81 -2.60
C GLY A 125 -1.18 -3.22 -2.97
N SER A 126 -1.99 -2.30 -3.51
CA SER A 126 -3.34 -2.61 -3.99
C SER A 126 -3.32 -3.67 -5.09
N GLU A 127 -2.42 -3.53 -6.07
CA GLU A 127 -2.25 -4.50 -7.15
C GLU A 127 -1.72 -5.84 -6.64
N ALA A 128 -0.87 -5.83 -5.61
CA ALA A 128 -0.40 -7.05 -4.95
C ALA A 128 -1.58 -7.83 -4.33
N VAL A 129 -2.46 -7.15 -3.62
CA VAL A 129 -3.68 -7.76 -3.03
C VAL A 129 -4.63 -8.27 -4.12
N GLU A 130 -4.92 -7.48 -5.15
CA GLU A 130 -5.74 -7.90 -6.29
C GLU A 130 -5.17 -9.16 -6.96
N THR A 131 -3.86 -9.19 -7.17
CA THR A 131 -3.16 -10.32 -7.79
C THR A 131 -3.19 -11.56 -6.90
N ALA A 132 -2.97 -11.41 -5.58
CA ALA A 132 -3.06 -12.50 -4.63
C ALA A 132 -4.45 -13.14 -4.61
N VAL A 133 -5.52 -12.34 -4.59
CA VAL A 133 -6.90 -12.83 -4.67
C VAL A 133 -7.16 -13.56 -5.99
N LYS A 134 -6.69 -13.00 -7.12
CA LYS A 134 -6.81 -13.67 -8.43
C LYS A 134 -6.08 -15.01 -8.46
N MET A 135 -4.87 -15.07 -7.92
CA MET A 135 -4.09 -16.30 -7.84
C MET A 135 -4.77 -17.34 -6.95
N ALA A 136 -5.27 -16.95 -5.77
CA ALA A 136 -5.99 -17.84 -4.87
C ALA A 136 -7.24 -18.43 -5.55
N LYS A 137 -8.05 -17.62 -6.22
CA LYS A 137 -9.22 -18.08 -6.99
C LYS A 137 -8.81 -19.03 -8.11
N LYS A 138 -7.76 -18.72 -8.86
CA LYS A 138 -7.27 -19.59 -9.93
C LYS A 138 -6.75 -20.92 -9.38
N TYR A 139 -6.03 -20.89 -8.27
CA TYR A 139 -5.56 -22.08 -7.58
C TYR A 139 -6.75 -22.97 -7.15
N SER A 140 -7.78 -22.38 -6.54
CA SER A 140 -8.99 -23.10 -6.12
C SER A 140 -9.69 -23.78 -7.31
N ILE A 141 -9.85 -23.08 -8.44
CA ILE A 141 -10.42 -23.64 -9.67
C ILE A 141 -9.61 -24.86 -10.15
N LEU A 142 -8.28 -24.75 -10.21
CA LEU A 142 -7.40 -25.82 -10.66
C LEU A 142 -7.41 -27.05 -9.74
N ASN A 143 -7.79 -26.86 -8.47
CA ASN A 143 -7.96 -27.93 -7.48
C ASN A 143 -9.42 -28.40 -7.33
N GLY A 144 -10.27 -28.13 -8.32
CA GLY A 144 -11.67 -28.60 -8.34
C GLY A 144 -12.63 -27.81 -7.44
N LYS A 145 -12.19 -26.70 -6.85
CA LYS A 145 -12.99 -25.84 -5.96
C LYS A 145 -13.40 -24.53 -6.67
N ALA A 146 -14.08 -24.65 -7.81
CA ALA A 146 -14.49 -23.50 -8.60
C ALA A 146 -15.45 -22.52 -7.87
N GLY A 147 -16.15 -23.02 -6.83
CA GLY A 147 -17.03 -22.22 -5.97
C GLY A 147 -16.30 -21.38 -4.92
N ALA A 148 -15.01 -21.58 -4.67
CA ALA A 148 -14.22 -20.84 -3.69
C ALA A 148 -13.79 -19.48 -4.25
N PHE A 149 -14.62 -18.46 -4.02
CA PHE A 149 -14.40 -17.10 -4.47
C PHE A 149 -14.44 -16.06 -3.34
N LYS A 150 -14.86 -16.47 -2.13
CA LYS A 150 -14.97 -15.60 -0.96
C LYS A 150 -13.61 -15.46 -0.28
N VAL A 151 -13.36 -14.26 0.23
CA VAL A 151 -12.14 -13.93 0.98
C VAL A 151 -12.56 -13.35 2.33
N ILE A 152 -12.05 -13.93 3.40
CA ILE A 152 -12.31 -13.45 4.75
C ILE A 152 -11.18 -12.51 5.18
N SER A 153 -11.55 -11.36 5.69
CA SER A 153 -10.63 -10.36 6.25
C SER A 153 -11.17 -9.79 7.57
N ARG A 154 -10.34 -9.06 8.29
CA ARG A 154 -10.77 -8.42 9.54
C ARG A 154 -11.31 -7.02 9.27
N ARG A 155 -12.33 -6.63 10.03
CA ARG A 155 -12.83 -5.24 10.05
C ARG A 155 -11.71 -4.28 10.43
N TYR A 156 -11.80 -3.03 9.96
CA TYR A 156 -10.83 -1.96 10.23
C TYR A 156 -9.40 -2.28 9.76
N SER A 157 -9.28 -3.08 8.71
CA SER A 157 -8.02 -3.36 8.03
C SER A 157 -7.84 -2.44 6.83
N TYR A 158 -6.60 -2.28 6.39
CA TYR A 158 -6.26 -1.60 5.14
C TYR A 158 -5.54 -2.57 4.21
N HIS A 159 -6.09 -2.76 3.02
CA HIS A 159 -5.54 -3.65 1.99
C HIS A 159 -5.28 -2.94 0.66
N GLY A 160 -5.63 -1.68 0.54
CA GLY A 160 -5.41 -0.86 -0.65
C GLY A 160 -6.62 -0.02 -1.05
N GLY A 161 -6.48 0.70 -2.16
CA GLY A 161 -7.50 1.62 -2.69
C GLY A 161 -8.24 1.13 -3.94
N THR A 162 -7.90 -0.06 -4.46
CA THR A 162 -8.62 -0.67 -5.61
C THR A 162 -9.89 -1.42 -5.16
N ALA A 163 -10.75 -1.79 -6.09
CA ALA A 163 -12.09 -2.29 -5.78
C ALA A 163 -12.12 -3.49 -4.82
N MET A 164 -11.32 -4.55 -5.07
CA MET A 164 -11.26 -5.68 -4.16
C MET A 164 -10.48 -5.34 -2.89
N ALA A 165 -9.36 -4.63 -3.00
CA ALA A 165 -8.53 -4.27 -1.85
C ALA A 165 -9.31 -3.39 -0.85
N VAL A 166 -10.07 -2.39 -1.32
CA VAL A 166 -10.92 -1.55 -0.45
C VAL A 166 -12.07 -2.36 0.14
N SER A 167 -12.63 -3.29 -0.64
CA SER A 167 -13.70 -4.17 -0.17
C SER A 167 -13.24 -5.10 0.94
N LEU A 168 -12.00 -5.55 0.91
CA LEU A 168 -11.39 -6.36 1.98
C LEU A 168 -11.03 -5.52 3.22
N GLY A 169 -10.94 -4.21 3.13
CA GLY A 169 -10.58 -3.33 4.24
C GLY A 169 -11.55 -3.36 5.41
N GLY A 170 -12.84 -3.52 5.16
CA GLY A 170 -13.89 -3.66 6.17
C GLY A 170 -13.96 -2.47 7.14
N ASN A 171 -13.72 -1.25 6.67
CA ASN A 171 -13.83 -0.04 7.46
C ASN A 171 -14.95 0.88 6.96
N ALA A 172 -15.44 1.76 7.83
CA ALA A 172 -16.53 2.66 7.51
C ALA A 172 -16.22 3.66 6.38
N ALA A 173 -14.93 3.91 6.07
CA ALA A 173 -14.55 4.78 4.97
C ALA A 173 -14.83 4.15 3.59
N ALA A 174 -14.98 2.82 3.52
CA ALA A 174 -15.37 2.11 2.31
C ALA A 174 -16.89 2.10 2.08
N ASP A 175 -17.69 2.27 3.11
CA ASP A 175 -19.16 2.18 3.03
C ASP A 175 -19.77 3.17 2.02
N PRO A 176 -19.31 4.44 1.93
CA PRO A 176 -19.81 5.38 0.91
C PRO A 176 -19.47 5.00 -0.52
N MET A 177 -18.52 4.09 -0.73
CA MET A 177 -18.07 3.64 -2.06
C MET A 177 -18.84 2.41 -2.55
N GLY A 178 -19.85 1.97 -1.81
CA GLY A 178 -20.65 0.79 -2.16
C GLY A 178 -21.38 0.90 -3.51
N PRO A 179 -21.81 -0.25 -4.06
CA PRO A 179 -21.66 -1.59 -3.50
C PRO A 179 -20.22 -2.10 -3.58
N LEU A 180 -19.76 -2.76 -2.52
CA LEU A 180 -18.45 -3.39 -2.47
C LEU A 180 -18.41 -4.65 -3.35
N MET A 181 -17.21 -5.13 -3.66
CA MET A 181 -17.01 -6.34 -4.47
C MET A 181 -17.61 -7.57 -3.77
N PRO A 182 -18.39 -8.39 -4.50
CA PRO A 182 -18.94 -9.63 -3.95
C PRO A 182 -17.85 -10.57 -3.45
N GLY A 183 -18.14 -11.25 -2.33
CA GLY A 183 -17.23 -12.25 -1.75
C GLY A 183 -16.22 -11.69 -0.73
N ALA A 184 -16.22 -10.40 -0.45
CA ALA A 184 -15.51 -9.85 0.70
C ALA A 184 -16.33 -10.08 1.98
N ILE A 185 -15.80 -10.87 2.91
CA ILE A 185 -16.43 -11.24 4.18
C ILE A 185 -15.57 -10.70 5.33
N HIS A 186 -16.21 -10.15 6.34
CA HIS A 186 -15.47 -9.52 7.44
C HIS A 186 -15.78 -10.19 8.78
N VAL A 187 -14.70 -10.46 9.52
CA VAL A 187 -14.75 -10.90 10.92
C VAL A 187 -14.29 -9.79 11.85
N THR A 188 -14.55 -9.95 13.13
CA THR A 188 -14.20 -8.98 14.16
C THR A 188 -12.68 -8.82 14.26
N ASN A 189 -12.22 -7.58 14.33
CA ASN A 189 -10.83 -7.27 14.58
C ASN A 189 -10.56 -7.27 16.09
N TRP A 190 -9.63 -8.10 16.52
CA TRP A 190 -9.11 -8.02 17.89
C TRP A 190 -8.19 -6.80 18.05
N ASN A 191 -8.42 -6.03 19.11
CA ASN A 191 -7.63 -4.88 19.47
C ASN A 191 -7.43 -4.89 20.99
N SER A 192 -6.19 -5.07 21.44
CA SER A 192 -5.85 -5.17 22.88
C SER A 192 -6.15 -3.90 23.68
N TYR A 193 -6.09 -2.74 23.02
CA TYR A 193 -6.41 -1.47 23.67
C TYR A 193 -7.92 -1.17 23.72
N ARG A 194 -8.66 -1.62 22.71
CA ARG A 194 -10.12 -1.48 22.61
C ARG A 194 -10.73 -2.84 22.30
N LEU A 195 -10.91 -3.65 23.34
CA LEU A 195 -11.47 -4.99 23.17
C LEU A 195 -12.88 -4.91 22.55
N PRO A 196 -13.16 -5.71 21.53
CA PRO A 196 -14.48 -5.75 20.88
C PRO A 196 -15.55 -6.40 21.76
N TYR A 197 -15.14 -7.18 22.76
CA TYR A 197 -16.01 -7.84 23.74
C TYR A 197 -15.45 -7.63 25.16
N ALA A 198 -16.33 -7.69 26.16
CA ALA A 198 -15.91 -7.71 27.56
C ALA A 198 -15.21 -9.04 27.88
N GLY A 199 -14.16 -9.00 28.70
CA GLY A 199 -13.44 -10.19 29.15
C GLY A 199 -11.93 -10.00 29.20
N ASP A 200 -11.23 -11.08 29.51
CA ASP A 200 -9.78 -11.13 29.46
C ASP A 200 -9.28 -10.95 28.00
N PRO A 201 -8.21 -10.19 27.75
CA PRO A 201 -7.71 -9.95 26.40
C PRO A 201 -7.38 -11.20 25.58
N ILE A 202 -6.88 -12.26 26.24
CA ILE A 202 -6.54 -13.52 25.57
C ILE A 202 -7.82 -14.27 25.18
N ASP A 203 -8.80 -14.36 26.08
CA ASP A 203 -10.09 -15.00 25.80
C ASP A 203 -10.82 -14.28 24.66
N VAL A 204 -10.77 -12.95 24.66
CA VAL A 204 -11.33 -12.14 23.57
C VAL A 204 -10.59 -12.39 22.24
N ALA A 205 -9.26 -12.53 22.26
CA ALA A 205 -8.50 -12.86 21.06
C ALA A 205 -8.86 -14.23 20.50
N ILE A 206 -9.01 -15.23 21.37
CA ILE A 206 -9.43 -16.60 21.01
C ILE A 206 -10.85 -16.57 20.41
N LYS A 207 -11.76 -15.82 21.02
CA LYS A 207 -13.14 -15.63 20.51
C LYS A 207 -13.12 -15.03 19.10
N CYS A 208 -12.33 -13.97 18.87
CA CYS A 208 -12.19 -13.37 17.53
C CYS A 208 -11.57 -14.35 16.52
N ALA A 209 -10.64 -15.20 16.94
CA ALA A 209 -10.06 -16.23 16.06
C ALA A 209 -11.08 -17.31 15.70
N ASN A 210 -11.89 -17.75 16.66
CA ASN A 210 -12.93 -18.77 16.43
C ASN A 210 -14.04 -18.27 15.50
N GLU A 211 -14.28 -16.96 15.43
CA GLU A 211 -15.24 -16.38 14.50
C GLU A 211 -14.92 -16.75 13.03
N PHE A 212 -13.64 -16.93 12.67
CA PHE A 212 -13.28 -17.40 11.34
C PHE A 212 -13.89 -18.77 11.02
N GLU A 213 -13.81 -19.71 11.95
CA GLU A 213 -14.37 -21.06 11.77
C GLU A 213 -15.90 -20.99 11.63
N GLU A 214 -16.57 -20.21 12.47
CA GLU A 214 -18.03 -20.02 12.41
C GLU A 214 -18.45 -19.40 11.08
N VAL A 215 -17.75 -18.36 10.63
CA VAL A 215 -18.02 -17.70 9.35
C VAL A 215 -17.79 -18.65 8.17
N ILE A 216 -16.71 -19.44 8.17
CA ILE A 216 -16.44 -20.43 7.12
C ILE A 216 -17.57 -21.45 7.05
N LYS A 217 -18.03 -21.98 8.19
CA LYS A 217 -19.14 -22.93 8.25
C LYS A 217 -20.44 -22.30 7.71
N HIS A 218 -20.73 -21.07 8.12
CA HIS A 218 -21.95 -20.34 7.71
C HIS A 218 -21.93 -19.99 6.22
N GLN A 219 -20.78 -19.59 5.70
CA GLN A 219 -20.62 -19.21 4.29
C GLN A 219 -20.53 -20.42 3.34
N GLY A 220 -20.31 -21.60 3.90
CA GLY A 220 -20.02 -22.84 3.14
C GLY A 220 -18.53 -22.98 2.84
N ALA A 221 -17.88 -23.94 3.48
CA ALA A 221 -16.41 -24.12 3.43
C ALA A 221 -15.85 -24.30 2.00
N ASP A 222 -16.65 -24.80 1.07
CA ASP A 222 -16.24 -24.96 -0.33
C ASP A 222 -16.31 -23.64 -1.14
N THR A 223 -16.80 -22.56 -0.53
CA THR A 223 -16.93 -21.23 -1.17
C THR A 223 -15.94 -20.19 -0.65
N VAL A 224 -15.15 -20.52 0.38
CA VAL A 224 -14.16 -19.67 1.03
C VAL A 224 -12.75 -20.04 0.62
#